data_4bb882e53bfe120d428ee2bdf5b4c172
#
_entry.id   4bb882e53bfe120d428ee2bdf5b4c172
#
_cell.length_a   1.000
_cell.length_b   1.000
_cell.length_c   1.000
_cell.angle_alpha   90.00
_cell.angle_beta   90.00
_cell.angle_gamma   90.00
#
_symmetry.space_group_name_H-M   'P 1'
#
loop_
_entity.id
_entity.type
_entity.pdbx_description
1 polymer ?
#
loop_
_entity_poly.entity_id
_entity_poly.type
_entity_poly.pdbx_seq_one_letter_code
_entity_poly.pdbx_strand_id
1 'polypeptide(L)'
;MQIHSSIPELRSALQQQRRRIAFVPTMGNLHAGHIALMQEARAHGDTVVASVFVNRLQFGPNDDFDRYPRTFEADCEKLLTAGVDLLFAPGENELYPEPQEYHVEPPASQNQLDGTFRPGHFRGVATVVLKLFNIVQPQVALFGKKDYQQLMVLRNMTRQLALPIEIVGSATVRAADGLALSSRNGYLSPGERAEAPRLHRLLQRIATAVATGDTDFAGLEADAAAELDRNGWRTDYVALRRQADLQPPRGADDRPLVVLAASRLGNARLIDNIEIAACGGR
;
A
#
# COMPACT_ATOMS: atom_id res chain seq x y z
N MET A 1 -8.24 -17.29 -16.42
CA MET A 1 -7.19 -17.16 -15.39
C MET A 1 -6.68 -18.54 -15.01
N GLN A 2 -5.37 -18.78 -15.05
CA GLN A 2 -4.75 -19.99 -14.51
C GLN A 2 -4.31 -19.74 -13.06
N ILE A 3 -4.44 -20.75 -12.21
CA ILE A 3 -4.07 -20.66 -10.79
C ILE A 3 -2.91 -21.60 -10.52
N HIS A 4 -1.83 -21.09 -9.95
CA HIS A 4 -0.62 -21.85 -9.62
C HIS A 4 -0.30 -21.68 -8.13
N SER A 5 -0.03 -22.79 -7.45
CA SER A 5 0.34 -22.80 -6.03
C SER A 5 1.82 -23.08 -5.80
N SER A 6 2.53 -23.55 -6.83
CA SER A 6 3.97 -23.81 -6.76
C SER A 6 4.79 -22.88 -7.68
N ILE A 7 6.02 -22.59 -7.25
CA ILE A 7 6.97 -21.77 -8.01
C ILE A 7 7.32 -22.40 -9.36
N PRO A 8 7.60 -23.72 -9.46
CA PRO A 8 7.91 -24.35 -10.75
C PRO A 8 6.76 -24.26 -11.76
N GLU A 9 5.50 -24.49 -11.34
CA GLU A 9 4.34 -24.39 -12.22
C GLU A 9 4.14 -22.96 -12.74
N LEU A 10 4.20 -21.96 -11.84
CA LEU A 10 4.11 -20.56 -12.24
C LEU A 10 5.20 -20.18 -13.25
N ARG A 11 6.46 -20.53 -12.97
CA ARG A 11 7.58 -20.23 -13.87
C ARG A 11 7.42 -20.90 -15.25
N SER A 12 6.94 -22.14 -15.29
CA SER A 12 6.64 -22.83 -16.54
C SER A 12 5.55 -22.08 -17.34
N ALA A 13 4.48 -21.65 -16.68
CA ALA A 13 3.43 -20.87 -17.33
C ALA A 13 3.93 -19.52 -17.85
N LEU A 14 4.75 -18.81 -17.07
CA LEU A 14 5.33 -17.52 -17.45
C LEU A 14 6.29 -17.64 -18.65
N GLN A 15 7.11 -18.70 -18.71
CA GLN A 15 8.01 -18.96 -19.86
C GLN A 15 7.26 -19.13 -21.18
N GLN A 16 6.05 -19.67 -21.14
CA GLN A 16 5.21 -19.85 -22.33
C GLN A 16 4.63 -18.52 -22.84
N GLN A 17 4.50 -17.52 -21.98
CA GLN A 17 3.88 -16.23 -22.34
C GLN A 17 4.79 -15.34 -23.19
N ARG A 18 6.11 -15.35 -22.98
CA ARG A 18 7.12 -14.51 -23.67
C ARG A 18 6.69 -13.04 -23.91
N ARG A 19 5.95 -12.44 -22.96
CA ARG A 19 5.30 -11.14 -23.06
C ARG A 19 5.67 -10.26 -21.91
N ARG A 20 5.39 -8.95 -22.02
CA ARG A 20 5.57 -8.00 -20.92
C ARG A 20 4.61 -8.35 -19.77
N ILE A 21 5.16 -8.65 -18.61
CA ILE A 21 4.40 -9.05 -17.41
C ILE A 21 4.17 -7.81 -16.53
N ALA A 22 2.90 -7.52 -16.23
CA ALA A 22 2.50 -6.60 -15.19
C ALA A 22 2.04 -7.39 -13.96
N PHE A 23 2.62 -7.09 -12.80
CA PHE A 23 2.41 -7.85 -11.57
C PHE A 23 1.71 -7.02 -10.50
N VAL A 24 0.73 -7.59 -9.83
CA VAL A 24 0.00 -6.97 -8.71
C VAL A 24 0.01 -7.91 -7.52
N PRO A 25 0.96 -7.74 -6.57
CA PRO A 25 0.97 -8.53 -5.34
C PRO A 25 -0.12 -8.08 -4.37
N THR A 26 -0.84 -9.05 -3.77
CA THR A 26 -1.87 -8.81 -2.76
C THR A 26 -1.81 -9.83 -1.63
N MET A 27 -2.53 -9.54 -0.54
CA MET A 27 -2.74 -10.50 0.55
C MET A 27 -4.13 -11.16 0.52
N GLY A 28 -4.91 -10.95 -0.56
CA GLY A 28 -6.30 -11.39 -0.63
C GLY A 28 -7.28 -10.44 0.06
N ASN A 29 -8.51 -10.92 0.29
CA ASN A 29 -9.66 -10.11 0.73
C ASN A 29 -9.85 -8.87 -0.16
N LEU A 30 -9.96 -9.13 -1.46
CA LEU A 30 -9.91 -8.11 -2.50
C LEU A 30 -11.16 -7.22 -2.47
N HIS A 31 -10.94 -5.94 -2.64
CA HIS A 31 -11.96 -4.90 -2.78
C HIS A 31 -11.77 -4.11 -4.08
N ALA A 32 -12.67 -3.21 -4.40
CA ALA A 32 -12.64 -2.46 -5.66
C ALA A 32 -11.31 -1.72 -5.92
N GLY A 33 -10.58 -1.33 -4.87
CA GLY A 33 -9.23 -0.76 -5.00
C GLY A 33 -8.22 -1.73 -5.61
N HIS A 34 -8.25 -3.00 -5.20
CA HIS A 34 -7.41 -4.04 -5.80
C HIS A 34 -7.83 -4.34 -7.25
N ILE A 35 -9.14 -4.35 -7.52
CA ILE A 35 -9.64 -4.58 -8.87
C ILE A 35 -9.22 -3.48 -9.84
N ALA A 36 -9.24 -2.23 -9.39
CA ALA A 36 -8.71 -1.10 -10.16
C ALA A 36 -7.22 -1.27 -10.51
N LEU A 37 -6.39 -1.78 -9.56
CA LEU A 37 -4.99 -2.11 -9.84
C LEU A 37 -4.84 -3.17 -10.95
N MET A 38 -5.68 -4.24 -10.92
CA MET A 38 -5.65 -5.28 -11.93
C MET A 38 -6.04 -4.74 -13.31
N GLN A 39 -7.06 -3.89 -13.36
CA GLN A 39 -7.51 -3.24 -14.59
C GLN A 39 -6.44 -2.29 -15.16
N GLU A 40 -5.80 -1.48 -14.29
CA GLU A 40 -4.70 -0.59 -14.69
C GLU A 40 -3.48 -1.39 -15.17
N ALA A 41 -3.17 -2.55 -14.55
CA ALA A 41 -2.06 -3.41 -14.93
C ALA A 41 -2.13 -3.86 -16.39
N ARG A 42 -3.33 -4.02 -16.95
CA ARG A 42 -3.52 -4.35 -18.36
C ARG A 42 -2.97 -3.30 -19.34
N ALA A 43 -2.91 -2.03 -18.93
CA ALA A 43 -2.30 -0.97 -19.74
C ALA A 43 -0.76 -1.00 -19.70
N HIS A 44 -0.18 -1.71 -18.75
CA HIS A 44 1.27 -1.78 -18.52
C HIS A 44 1.92 -3.10 -18.96
N GLY A 45 1.12 -4.13 -19.23
CA GLY A 45 1.66 -5.43 -19.67
C GLY A 45 0.66 -6.26 -20.45
N ASP A 46 1.20 -7.15 -21.29
CA ASP A 46 0.41 -8.08 -22.10
C ASP A 46 -0.18 -9.21 -21.25
N THR A 47 0.53 -9.57 -20.15
CA THR A 47 0.12 -10.61 -19.21
C THR A 47 0.00 -9.99 -17.81
N VAL A 48 -1.19 -10.06 -17.24
CA VAL A 48 -1.44 -9.60 -15.86
C VAL A 48 -1.31 -10.79 -14.91
N VAL A 49 -0.37 -10.69 -14.00
CA VAL A 49 -0.14 -11.66 -12.93
C VAL A 49 -0.56 -11.04 -11.59
N ALA A 50 -1.37 -11.74 -10.83
CA ALA A 50 -1.66 -11.38 -9.45
C ALA A 50 -1.05 -12.40 -8.49
N SER A 51 -0.80 -12.01 -7.25
CA SER A 51 -0.58 -12.97 -6.17
C SER A 51 -1.55 -12.75 -5.02
N VAL A 52 -1.91 -13.85 -4.34
CA VAL A 52 -2.66 -13.84 -3.07
C VAL A 52 -1.84 -14.62 -2.05
N PHE A 53 -1.20 -13.89 -1.13
CA PHE A 53 -0.40 -14.48 -0.07
C PHE A 53 -0.39 -13.59 1.18
N VAL A 54 -0.87 -14.10 2.31
CA VAL A 54 -0.82 -13.42 3.61
C VAL A 54 0.56 -13.65 4.22
N ASN A 55 1.42 -12.64 4.14
CA ASN A 55 2.82 -12.73 4.54
C ASN A 55 3.01 -12.53 6.05
N ARG A 56 3.34 -13.57 6.79
CA ARG A 56 3.58 -13.51 8.24
C ARG A 56 4.69 -12.53 8.63
N LEU A 57 5.75 -12.40 7.82
CA LEU A 57 6.92 -11.57 8.15
C LEU A 57 6.62 -10.07 8.32
N GLN A 58 5.49 -9.59 7.78
CA GLN A 58 5.09 -8.18 7.87
C GLN A 58 4.09 -7.87 9.00
N PHE A 59 3.72 -8.87 9.79
CA PHE A 59 2.82 -8.73 10.93
C PHE A 59 3.63 -8.76 12.24
N GLY A 60 3.41 -7.75 13.07
CA GLY A 60 3.93 -7.74 14.44
C GLY A 60 3.13 -8.64 15.38
N PRO A 61 3.62 -8.86 16.61
CA PRO A 61 2.96 -9.74 17.58
C PRO A 61 1.51 -9.36 17.91
N ASN A 62 1.17 -8.08 17.76
CA ASN A 62 -0.17 -7.53 18.07
C ASN A 62 -0.99 -7.20 16.82
N ASP A 63 -0.48 -7.54 15.63
CA ASP A 63 -1.21 -7.33 14.37
C ASP A 63 -2.28 -8.41 14.16
N ASP A 64 -3.12 -8.21 13.16
CA ASP A 64 -4.31 -9.01 12.86
C ASP A 64 -4.05 -10.26 12.00
N PHE A 65 -2.82 -10.84 12.02
CA PHE A 65 -2.43 -11.95 11.13
C PHE A 65 -3.40 -13.15 11.18
N ASP A 66 -3.72 -13.62 12.39
CA ASP A 66 -4.60 -14.79 12.55
C ASP A 66 -6.06 -14.48 12.22
N ARG A 67 -6.46 -13.21 12.32
CA ARG A 67 -7.81 -12.72 12.01
C ARG A 67 -7.89 -12.09 10.62
N TYR A 68 -6.78 -12.02 9.88
CA TYR A 68 -6.78 -11.44 8.53
C TYR A 68 -7.72 -12.24 7.62
N PRO A 69 -8.69 -11.58 6.97
CA PRO A 69 -9.71 -12.29 6.20
C PRO A 69 -9.11 -13.09 5.04
N ARG A 70 -9.50 -14.36 4.93
CA ARG A 70 -9.12 -15.27 3.83
C ARG A 70 -10.36 -15.63 3.03
N THR A 71 -10.51 -15.04 1.86
CA THR A 71 -11.71 -15.10 1.00
C THR A 71 -11.33 -15.61 -0.39
N PHE A 72 -10.56 -16.70 -0.46
CA PHE A 72 -9.87 -17.13 -1.68
C PHE A 72 -10.80 -17.35 -2.88
N GLU A 73 -11.94 -18.04 -2.70
CA GLU A 73 -12.88 -18.30 -3.78
C GLU A 73 -13.47 -16.99 -4.35
N ALA A 74 -13.96 -16.11 -3.46
CA ALA A 74 -14.46 -14.80 -3.86
C ALA A 74 -13.38 -13.91 -4.49
N ASP A 75 -12.14 -14.03 -4.05
CA ASP A 75 -11.01 -13.33 -4.65
C ASP A 75 -10.72 -13.85 -6.06
N CYS A 76 -10.76 -15.16 -6.29
CA CYS A 76 -10.61 -15.76 -7.61
C CYS A 76 -11.68 -15.28 -8.59
N GLU A 77 -12.95 -15.20 -8.20
CA GLU A 77 -14.02 -14.68 -9.03
C GLU A 77 -13.78 -13.22 -9.44
N LYS A 78 -13.37 -12.38 -8.48
CA LYS A 78 -13.03 -10.97 -8.73
C LYS A 78 -11.85 -10.81 -9.67
N LEU A 79 -10.79 -11.60 -9.49
CA LEU A 79 -9.59 -11.57 -10.33
C LEU A 79 -9.88 -12.04 -11.76
N LEU A 80 -10.68 -13.09 -11.91
CA LEU A 80 -11.14 -13.57 -13.22
C LEU A 80 -11.92 -12.47 -13.95
N THR A 81 -12.87 -11.84 -13.26
CA THR A 81 -13.69 -10.74 -13.82
C THR A 81 -12.83 -9.51 -14.16
N ALA A 82 -11.76 -9.24 -13.39
CA ALA A 82 -10.82 -8.15 -13.66
C ALA A 82 -9.86 -8.44 -14.82
N GLY A 83 -9.92 -9.64 -15.41
CA GLY A 83 -9.09 -10.02 -16.55
C GLY A 83 -7.66 -10.41 -16.18
N VAL A 84 -7.42 -10.92 -14.97
CA VAL A 84 -6.12 -11.47 -14.58
C VAL A 84 -5.85 -12.76 -15.35
N ASP A 85 -4.65 -12.92 -15.90
CA ASP A 85 -4.26 -14.09 -16.69
C ASP A 85 -3.74 -15.22 -15.81
N LEU A 86 -2.86 -14.90 -14.86
CA LEU A 86 -2.23 -15.86 -13.96
C LEU A 86 -2.39 -15.38 -12.49
N LEU A 87 -2.81 -16.32 -11.64
CA LEU A 87 -2.83 -16.12 -10.18
C LEU A 87 -1.79 -17.01 -9.52
N PHE A 88 -0.87 -16.41 -8.76
CA PHE A 88 0.04 -17.13 -7.87
C PHE A 88 -0.53 -17.13 -6.45
N ALA A 89 -0.90 -18.29 -5.96
CA ALA A 89 -1.51 -18.48 -4.64
C ALA A 89 -0.75 -19.55 -3.84
N PRO A 90 0.50 -19.26 -3.43
CA PRO A 90 1.33 -20.23 -2.72
C PRO A 90 0.89 -20.41 -1.28
N GLY A 91 1.11 -21.61 -0.74
CA GLY A 91 1.11 -21.83 0.70
C GLY A 91 2.36 -21.23 1.37
N GLU A 92 2.34 -21.12 2.71
CA GLU A 92 3.48 -20.58 3.47
C GLU A 92 4.76 -21.41 3.25
N ASN A 93 4.65 -22.74 3.24
CA ASN A 93 5.78 -23.64 3.01
C ASN A 93 6.38 -23.56 1.59
N GLU A 94 5.62 -23.08 0.61
CA GLU A 94 6.15 -22.86 -0.76
C GLU A 94 7.05 -21.62 -0.81
N LEU A 95 6.64 -20.54 -0.14
CA LEU A 95 7.46 -19.33 -0.07
C LEU A 95 8.56 -19.42 0.99
N TYR A 96 8.30 -20.08 2.11
CA TYR A 96 9.20 -20.22 3.25
C TYR A 96 9.32 -21.70 3.66
N PRO A 97 10.02 -22.53 2.84
CA PRO A 97 10.23 -23.95 3.16
C PRO A 97 11.12 -24.16 4.40
N GLU A 98 11.86 -23.13 4.78
CA GLU A 98 12.71 -23.02 5.96
C GLU A 98 12.56 -21.61 6.56
N PRO A 99 12.97 -21.38 7.83
CA PRO A 99 12.95 -20.05 8.43
C PRO A 99 13.69 -19.02 7.54
N GLN A 100 13.04 -17.87 7.30
CA GLN A 100 13.63 -16.82 6.45
C GLN A 100 14.71 -16.06 7.21
N GLU A 101 15.98 -16.35 6.95
CA GLU A 101 17.13 -15.71 7.59
C GLU A 101 17.65 -14.51 6.78
N TYR A 102 17.61 -14.58 5.46
CA TYR A 102 18.00 -13.48 4.58
C TYR A 102 16.86 -12.48 4.42
N HIS A 103 17.08 -11.25 4.84
CA HIS A 103 16.06 -10.20 4.80
C HIS A 103 16.53 -9.00 3.99
N VAL A 104 15.58 -8.27 3.42
CA VAL A 104 15.81 -6.91 2.93
C VAL A 104 15.55 -5.95 4.09
N GLU A 105 16.59 -5.29 4.58
CA GLU A 105 16.47 -4.30 5.64
C GLU A 105 16.35 -2.90 5.04
N PRO A 106 15.20 -2.24 5.14
CA PRO A 106 15.07 -0.85 4.73
C PRO A 106 15.92 0.06 5.62
N PRO A 107 16.43 1.20 5.10
CA PRO A 107 17.26 2.10 5.91
C PRO A 107 16.47 2.66 7.11
N ALA A 108 17.19 3.04 8.17
CA ALA A 108 16.59 3.54 9.42
C ALA A 108 15.65 4.75 9.21
N SER A 109 15.83 5.53 8.15
CA SER A 109 14.92 6.61 7.75
C SER A 109 13.49 6.13 7.43
N GLN A 110 13.29 4.84 7.22
CA GLN A 110 11.96 4.22 7.02
C GLN A 110 11.29 3.80 8.35
N ASN A 111 12.00 3.91 9.49
CA ASN A 111 11.46 3.66 10.84
C ASN A 111 10.70 4.88 11.41
N GLN A 112 10.18 5.76 10.55
CA GLN A 112 9.29 6.87 10.86
C GLN A 112 7.87 6.55 10.37
N LEU A 113 6.88 7.34 10.75
CA LEU A 113 5.47 7.16 10.36
C LEU A 113 5.00 5.73 10.69
N ASP A 114 4.50 4.98 9.69
CA ASP A 114 4.08 3.59 9.89
C ASP A 114 5.19 2.70 10.46
N GLY A 115 6.44 2.95 10.10
CA GLY A 115 7.58 2.18 10.62
C GLY A 115 7.77 2.32 12.13
N THR A 116 7.45 3.49 12.72
CA THR A 116 7.47 3.70 14.18
C THR A 116 6.40 2.86 14.88
N PHE A 117 5.20 2.81 14.32
CA PHE A 117 4.04 2.13 14.93
C PHE A 117 3.96 0.65 14.59
N ARG A 118 4.75 0.20 13.60
CA ARG A 118 4.80 -1.18 13.11
C ARG A 118 6.26 -1.64 12.93
N PRO A 119 7.04 -1.81 14.02
CA PRO A 119 8.43 -2.25 13.92
C PRO A 119 8.58 -3.53 13.12
N GLY A 120 9.54 -3.58 12.17
CA GLY A 120 9.79 -4.73 11.30
C GLY A 120 8.83 -4.88 10.11
N HIS A 121 7.74 -4.14 10.04
CA HIS A 121 6.75 -4.23 8.96
C HIS A 121 7.38 -4.08 7.58
N PHE A 122 8.12 -3.01 7.34
CA PHE A 122 8.73 -2.75 6.03
C PHE A 122 9.86 -3.71 5.68
N ARG A 123 10.56 -4.27 6.66
CA ARG A 123 11.48 -5.39 6.46
C ARG A 123 10.74 -6.61 5.92
N GLY A 124 9.61 -6.97 6.52
CA GLY A 124 8.76 -8.06 6.06
C GLY A 124 8.20 -7.83 4.65
N VAL A 125 7.71 -6.61 4.37
CA VAL A 125 7.18 -6.22 3.05
C VAL A 125 8.28 -6.26 1.99
N ALA A 126 9.42 -5.62 2.23
CA ALA A 126 10.53 -5.58 1.26
C ALA A 126 11.03 -6.99 0.95
N THR A 127 11.15 -7.85 1.97
CA THR A 127 11.62 -9.23 1.81
C THR A 127 10.65 -10.06 0.95
N VAL A 128 9.35 -10.05 1.26
CA VAL A 128 8.39 -10.83 0.47
C VAL A 128 8.24 -10.30 -0.94
N VAL A 129 8.22 -8.97 -1.13
CA VAL A 129 8.08 -8.39 -2.47
C VAL A 129 9.31 -8.68 -3.32
N LEU A 130 10.53 -8.58 -2.79
CA LEU A 130 11.72 -9.00 -3.54
C LEU A 130 11.66 -10.48 -3.90
N LYS A 131 11.22 -11.35 -2.98
CA LYS A 131 11.06 -12.78 -3.26
C LYS A 131 10.05 -13.02 -4.39
N LEU A 132 8.90 -12.36 -4.34
CA LEU A 132 7.89 -12.43 -5.40
C LEU A 132 8.41 -11.88 -6.74
N PHE A 133 9.20 -10.80 -6.73
CA PHE A 133 9.85 -10.28 -7.94
C PHE A 133 10.82 -11.29 -8.55
N ASN A 134 11.60 -11.99 -7.73
CA ASN A 134 12.50 -13.05 -8.20
C ASN A 134 11.74 -14.29 -8.74
N ILE A 135 10.53 -14.54 -8.26
CA ILE A 135 9.69 -15.66 -8.72
C ILE A 135 9.01 -15.31 -10.04
N VAL A 136 8.33 -14.15 -10.10
CA VAL A 136 7.49 -13.71 -11.23
C VAL A 136 8.33 -13.08 -12.35
N GLN A 137 9.41 -12.38 -12.01
CA GLN A 137 10.28 -11.62 -12.91
C GLN A 137 9.49 -10.62 -13.80
N PRO A 138 8.67 -9.76 -13.21
CA PRO A 138 7.86 -8.83 -13.97
C PRO A 138 8.69 -7.67 -14.53
N GLN A 139 8.20 -7.04 -15.60
CA GLN A 139 8.77 -5.78 -16.09
C GLN A 139 8.12 -4.57 -15.41
N VAL A 140 6.90 -4.73 -14.92
CA VAL A 140 6.16 -3.68 -14.21
C VAL A 140 5.46 -4.29 -12.99
N ALA A 141 5.47 -3.59 -11.85
CA ALA A 141 4.69 -3.96 -10.69
C ALA A 141 3.87 -2.76 -10.19
N LEU A 142 2.58 -3.00 -9.89
CA LEU A 142 1.66 -1.94 -9.50
C LEU A 142 1.33 -2.05 -8.00
N PHE A 143 1.32 -0.89 -7.33
CA PHE A 143 0.98 -0.76 -5.92
C PHE A 143 0.08 0.46 -5.71
N GLY A 144 -0.87 0.36 -4.77
CA GLY A 144 -1.74 1.49 -4.45
C GLY A 144 -1.00 2.60 -3.70
N LYS A 145 -1.21 3.87 -4.08
CA LYS A 145 -0.70 5.05 -3.35
C LYS A 145 -1.29 5.17 -1.95
N LYS A 146 -2.38 4.47 -1.63
CA LYS A 146 -2.94 4.46 -0.28
C LYS A 146 -1.87 4.06 0.76
N ASP A 147 -1.09 3.03 0.49
CA ASP A 147 0.03 2.57 1.31
C ASP A 147 1.32 3.30 0.89
N TYR A 148 1.32 4.63 1.03
CA TYR A 148 2.31 5.54 0.43
C TYR A 148 3.75 5.26 0.85
N GLN A 149 3.98 5.05 2.16
CA GLN A 149 5.31 4.73 2.65
C GLN A 149 5.78 3.36 2.14
N GLN A 150 4.90 2.37 2.04
CA GLN A 150 5.21 1.08 1.41
C GLN A 150 5.64 1.26 -0.05
N LEU A 151 4.89 2.05 -0.83
CA LEU A 151 5.25 2.35 -2.22
C LEU A 151 6.64 2.98 -2.32
N MET A 152 6.98 3.92 -1.42
CA MET A 152 8.31 4.55 -1.37
C MET A 152 9.42 3.56 -1.03
N VAL A 153 9.19 2.67 -0.06
CA VAL A 153 10.14 1.60 0.30
C VAL A 153 10.43 0.72 -0.91
N LEU A 154 9.39 0.28 -1.61
CA LEU A 154 9.52 -0.61 -2.77
C LEU A 154 10.19 0.07 -3.97
N ARG A 155 9.87 1.33 -4.25
CA ARG A 155 10.56 2.12 -5.28
C ARG A 155 12.06 2.26 -4.99
N ASN A 156 12.40 2.60 -3.74
CA ASN A 156 13.79 2.75 -3.31
C ASN A 156 14.54 1.41 -3.34
N MET A 157 13.93 0.33 -2.88
CA MET A 157 14.48 -1.02 -2.97
C MET A 157 14.79 -1.39 -4.43
N THR A 158 13.80 -1.26 -5.31
CA THR A 158 13.94 -1.60 -6.73
C THR A 158 15.06 -0.81 -7.39
N ARG A 159 15.11 0.51 -7.15
CA ARG A 159 16.15 1.38 -7.69
C ARG A 159 17.55 1.06 -7.15
N GLN A 160 17.69 0.88 -5.81
CA GLN A 160 19.01 0.68 -5.17
C GLN A 160 19.57 -0.70 -5.41
N LEU A 161 18.71 -1.72 -5.59
CA LEU A 161 19.13 -3.07 -5.94
C LEU A 161 19.21 -3.29 -7.47
N ALA A 162 19.05 -2.21 -8.26
CA ALA A 162 19.14 -2.25 -9.73
C ALA A 162 18.20 -3.30 -10.36
N LEU A 163 17.01 -3.50 -9.80
CA LEU A 163 16.03 -4.43 -10.36
C LEU A 163 15.44 -3.82 -11.64
N PRO A 164 15.35 -4.58 -12.75
CA PRO A 164 14.83 -4.08 -14.02
C PRO A 164 13.29 -4.07 -14.01
N ILE A 165 12.68 -3.46 -12.98
CA ILE A 165 11.24 -3.45 -12.73
C ILE A 165 10.77 -2.02 -12.55
N GLU A 166 9.80 -1.60 -13.36
CA GLU A 166 9.11 -0.33 -13.18
C GLU A 166 8.08 -0.44 -12.03
N ILE A 167 8.11 0.48 -11.06
CA ILE A 167 7.14 0.53 -9.95
C ILE A 167 6.11 1.63 -10.21
N VAL A 168 4.91 1.24 -10.55
CA VAL A 168 3.77 2.12 -10.77
C VAL A 168 2.98 2.33 -9.48
N GLY A 169 2.69 3.57 -9.14
CA GLY A 169 1.85 3.94 -8.00
C GLY A 169 0.47 4.36 -8.48
N SER A 170 -0.53 3.54 -8.26
CA SER A 170 -1.91 3.76 -8.69
C SER A 170 -2.71 4.60 -7.70
N ALA A 171 -3.63 5.42 -8.19
CA ALA A 171 -4.43 6.31 -7.37
C ALA A 171 -5.26 5.56 -6.30
N THR A 172 -5.45 6.19 -5.14
CA THR A 172 -6.28 5.65 -4.07
C THR A 172 -7.75 5.63 -4.50
N VAL A 173 -8.35 4.44 -4.55
CA VAL A 173 -9.78 4.28 -4.81
C VAL A 173 -10.56 4.54 -3.53
N ARG A 174 -11.65 5.31 -3.64
CA ARG A 174 -12.45 5.77 -2.51
C ARG A 174 -13.92 5.40 -2.67
N ALA A 175 -14.62 5.27 -1.55
CA ALA A 175 -16.07 5.26 -1.53
C ALA A 175 -16.62 6.66 -1.88
N ALA A 176 -17.92 6.76 -2.19
CA ALA A 176 -18.57 8.01 -2.60
C ALA A 176 -18.44 9.14 -1.56
N ASP A 177 -18.26 8.80 -0.28
CA ASP A 177 -18.06 9.74 0.83
C ASP A 177 -16.59 10.12 1.09
N GLY A 178 -15.67 9.63 0.25
CA GLY A 178 -14.24 9.93 0.31
C GLY A 178 -13.40 8.91 1.09
N LEU A 179 -14.01 7.96 1.82
CA LEU A 179 -13.26 6.96 2.56
C LEU A 179 -12.38 6.11 1.63
N ALA A 180 -11.07 6.06 1.88
CA ALA A 180 -10.16 5.17 1.16
C ALA A 180 -10.55 3.70 1.36
N LEU A 181 -10.66 2.93 0.27
CA LEU A 181 -11.02 1.52 0.36
C LEU A 181 -9.90 0.70 1.00
N SER A 182 -10.27 -0.16 1.93
CA SER A 182 -9.37 -1.02 2.69
C SER A 182 -10.08 -2.29 3.13
N SER A 183 -9.36 -3.41 3.17
CA SER A 183 -9.85 -4.66 3.77
C SER A 183 -10.29 -4.47 5.24
N ARG A 184 -9.70 -3.50 5.95
CA ARG A 184 -10.02 -3.19 7.34
C ARG A 184 -11.30 -2.36 7.52
N ASN A 185 -11.88 -1.82 6.44
CA ASN A 185 -13.17 -1.11 6.54
C ASN A 185 -14.30 -2.05 6.98
N GLY A 186 -14.15 -3.36 6.78
CA GLY A 186 -15.10 -4.38 7.28
C GLY A 186 -15.11 -4.55 8.80
N TYR A 187 -14.14 -3.99 9.52
CA TYR A 187 -14.10 -4.02 10.99
C TYR A 187 -14.87 -2.86 11.64
N LEU A 188 -15.30 -1.88 10.86
CA LEU A 188 -16.01 -0.70 11.35
C LEU A 188 -17.47 -1.04 11.65
N SER A 189 -17.97 -0.66 12.82
CA SER A 189 -19.40 -0.61 13.10
C SER A 189 -20.09 0.44 12.22
N PRO A 190 -21.43 0.42 12.09
CA PRO A 190 -22.15 1.42 11.29
C PRO A 190 -21.85 2.87 11.69
N GLY A 191 -21.73 3.17 13.00
CA GLY A 191 -21.37 4.49 13.49
C GLY A 191 -19.94 4.88 13.13
N GLU A 192 -18.98 3.98 13.32
CA GLU A 192 -17.58 4.19 12.93
C GLU A 192 -17.43 4.32 11.41
N ARG A 193 -18.21 3.55 10.62
CA ARG A 193 -18.18 3.69 9.15
C ARG A 193 -18.69 5.06 8.69
N ALA A 194 -19.71 5.63 9.36
CA ALA A 194 -20.20 6.98 9.08
C ALA A 194 -19.18 8.07 9.46
N GLU A 195 -18.40 7.84 10.51
CA GLU A 195 -17.36 8.75 10.99
C GLU A 195 -16.07 8.67 10.15
N ALA A 196 -15.70 7.49 9.65
CA ALA A 196 -14.43 7.20 8.98
C ALA A 196 -14.02 8.19 7.86
N PRO A 197 -14.94 8.77 7.04
CA PRO A 197 -14.59 9.77 6.03
C PRO A 197 -14.00 11.08 6.58
N ARG A 198 -14.09 11.34 7.89
CA ARG A 198 -13.46 12.50 8.53
C ARG A 198 -11.97 12.55 8.25
N LEU A 199 -11.28 11.40 8.30
CA LEU A 199 -9.85 11.34 8.02
C LEU A 199 -9.51 11.98 6.68
N HIS A 200 -10.19 11.59 5.61
CA HIS A 200 -9.99 12.16 4.29
C HIS A 200 -10.32 13.65 4.22
N ARG A 201 -11.44 14.09 4.83
CA ARG A 201 -11.83 15.52 4.85
C ARG A 201 -10.78 16.38 5.54
N LEU A 202 -10.17 15.89 6.64
CA LEU A 202 -9.08 16.59 7.33
C LEU A 202 -7.84 16.72 6.45
N LEU A 203 -7.44 15.64 5.79
CA LEU A 203 -6.30 15.69 4.86
C LEU A 203 -6.56 16.62 3.68
N GLN A 204 -7.79 16.69 3.16
CA GLN A 204 -8.17 17.64 2.12
C GLN A 204 -8.05 19.10 2.59
N ARG A 205 -8.47 19.41 3.84
CA ARG A 205 -8.31 20.75 4.42
C ARG A 205 -6.84 21.14 4.52
N ILE A 206 -5.99 20.25 5.04
CA ILE A 206 -4.53 20.47 5.11
C ILE A 206 -3.98 20.70 3.70
N ALA A 207 -4.29 19.82 2.75
CA ALA A 207 -3.79 19.94 1.39
C ALA A 207 -4.20 21.26 0.74
N THR A 208 -5.44 21.73 0.97
CA THR A 208 -5.94 23.02 0.48
C THR A 208 -5.22 24.18 1.15
N ALA A 209 -5.07 24.20 2.48
CA ALA A 209 -4.37 25.25 3.22
C ALA A 209 -2.92 25.41 2.72
N VAL A 210 -2.20 24.28 2.60
CA VAL A 210 -0.83 24.27 2.07
C VAL A 210 -0.80 24.76 0.62
N ALA A 211 -1.73 24.33 -0.24
CA ALA A 211 -1.79 24.76 -1.64
C ALA A 211 -2.07 26.26 -1.78
N THR A 212 -2.77 26.87 -0.81
CA THR A 212 -3.07 28.32 -0.77
C THR A 212 -2.00 29.14 -0.05
N GLY A 213 -0.89 28.52 0.40
CA GLY A 213 0.28 29.21 0.92
C GLY A 213 0.46 29.14 2.44
N ASP A 214 -0.35 28.38 3.15
CA ASP A 214 -0.12 28.15 4.59
C ASP A 214 1.18 27.36 4.78
N THR A 215 2.03 27.83 5.67
CA THR A 215 3.35 27.26 5.99
C THR A 215 3.49 26.83 7.45
N ASP A 216 2.45 27.02 8.27
CA ASP A 216 2.41 26.47 9.61
C ASP A 216 2.06 24.97 9.59
N PHE A 217 2.98 24.19 9.02
CA PHE A 217 2.80 22.76 8.88
C PHE A 217 2.56 22.05 10.21
N ALA A 218 3.27 22.47 11.25
CA ALA A 218 3.14 21.87 12.58
C ALA A 218 1.78 22.19 13.23
N GLY A 219 1.27 23.40 13.06
CA GLY A 219 -0.08 23.77 13.50
C GLY A 219 -1.15 22.97 12.78
N LEU A 220 -1.06 22.84 11.44
CA LEU A 220 -1.99 22.05 10.64
C LEU A 220 -2.01 20.56 11.05
N GLU A 221 -0.84 19.96 11.30
CA GLU A 221 -0.71 18.57 11.78
C GLU A 221 -1.36 18.39 13.15
N ALA A 222 -1.05 19.30 14.10
CA ALA A 222 -1.55 19.25 15.47
C ALA A 222 -3.06 19.45 15.56
N ASP A 223 -3.61 20.42 14.83
CA ASP A 223 -5.04 20.71 14.82
C ASP A 223 -5.86 19.54 14.25
N ALA A 224 -5.37 18.91 13.18
CA ALA A 224 -6.02 17.76 12.60
C ALA A 224 -5.98 16.54 13.53
N ALA A 225 -4.84 16.27 14.17
CA ALA A 225 -4.74 15.20 15.16
C ALA A 225 -5.69 15.43 16.36
N ALA A 226 -5.72 16.65 16.90
CA ALA A 226 -6.62 17.01 17.99
C ALA A 226 -8.09 16.91 17.60
N GLU A 227 -8.45 17.23 16.34
CA GLU A 227 -9.83 17.06 15.87
C GLU A 227 -10.22 15.57 15.76
N LEU A 228 -9.33 14.71 15.27
CA LEU A 228 -9.56 13.27 15.26
C LEU A 228 -9.80 12.74 16.67
N ASP A 229 -8.91 13.06 17.60
CA ASP A 229 -8.97 12.56 18.97
C ASP A 229 -10.24 13.03 19.71
N ARG A 230 -10.68 14.30 19.51
CA ARG A 230 -11.97 14.80 20.04
C ARG A 230 -13.19 14.06 19.47
N ASN A 231 -13.06 13.41 18.32
CA ASN A 231 -14.14 12.64 17.69
C ASN A 231 -13.98 11.11 17.90
N GLY A 232 -13.26 10.71 18.95
CA GLY A 232 -13.17 9.32 19.40
C GLY A 232 -12.14 8.48 18.63
N TRP A 233 -11.26 9.11 17.84
CA TRP A 233 -10.12 8.45 17.22
C TRP A 233 -8.95 8.39 18.20
N ARG A 234 -7.98 7.55 17.89
CA ARG A 234 -6.68 7.50 18.55
C ARG A 234 -5.61 7.64 17.47
N THR A 235 -5.09 8.85 17.35
CA THR A 235 -4.20 9.26 16.26
C THR A 235 -2.78 8.78 16.51
N ASP A 236 -2.24 8.01 15.56
CA ASP A 236 -0.82 7.64 15.55
C ASP A 236 0.00 8.82 15.02
N TYR A 237 -0.39 9.39 13.88
CA TYR A 237 0.21 10.60 13.31
C TYR A 237 -0.71 11.25 12.27
N VAL A 238 -0.54 12.57 12.12
CA VAL A 238 -0.84 13.35 10.91
C VAL A 238 0.46 14.05 10.54
N ALA A 239 0.91 13.93 9.28
CA ALA A 239 2.25 14.36 8.93
C ALA A 239 2.33 14.90 7.50
N LEU A 240 2.86 16.13 7.34
CA LEU A 240 3.27 16.71 6.06
C LEU A 240 4.72 16.30 5.77
N ARG A 241 4.94 15.74 4.60
CA ARG A 241 6.26 15.19 4.20
C ARG A 241 6.55 15.54 2.74
N ARG A 242 7.84 15.59 2.42
CA ARG A 242 8.29 15.67 1.03
C ARG A 242 7.99 14.36 0.31
N GLN A 243 7.48 14.43 -0.91
CA GLN A 243 7.22 13.22 -1.70
C GLN A 243 8.51 12.45 -2.03
N ALA A 244 9.66 13.13 -2.10
CA ALA A 244 10.91 12.54 -2.52
C ALA A 244 11.48 11.51 -1.51
N ASP A 245 11.35 11.77 -0.21
CA ASP A 245 12.05 11.02 0.84
C ASP A 245 11.27 10.85 2.15
N LEU A 246 10.06 11.38 2.22
CA LEU A 246 9.18 11.42 3.40
C LEU A 246 9.80 12.15 4.62
N GLN A 247 10.82 12.98 4.41
CA GLN A 247 11.33 13.85 5.47
C GLN A 247 10.41 15.06 5.66
N PRO A 248 10.39 15.66 6.86
CA PRO A 248 9.68 16.92 7.10
C PRO A 248 10.12 17.99 6.09
N PRO A 249 9.20 18.82 5.59
CA PRO A 249 9.58 19.95 4.74
C PRO A 249 10.40 20.96 5.53
N ARG A 250 11.40 21.58 4.86
CA ARG A 250 12.30 22.57 5.45
C ARG A 250 11.77 24.00 5.35
N GLY A 251 10.79 24.20 4.48
CA GLY A 251 10.17 25.51 4.22
C GLY A 251 9.10 25.43 3.12
N ALA A 252 8.53 26.59 2.78
CA ALA A 252 7.43 26.72 1.83
C ALA A 252 7.76 26.18 0.40
N ASP A 253 9.02 26.29 0.00
CA ASP A 253 9.48 25.93 -1.35
C ASP A 253 9.88 24.45 -1.48
N ASP A 254 9.84 23.69 -0.39
CA ASP A 254 10.26 22.29 -0.35
C ASP A 254 9.15 21.34 -0.85
N ARG A 255 8.76 21.52 -2.09
CA ARG A 255 7.66 20.82 -2.75
C ARG A 255 8.15 19.91 -3.89
N PRO A 256 7.41 18.88 -4.31
CA PRO A 256 6.04 18.50 -3.92
C PRO A 256 5.95 17.82 -2.55
N LEU A 257 4.81 18.03 -1.86
CA LEU A 257 4.53 17.48 -0.55
C LEU A 257 3.46 16.39 -0.62
N VAL A 258 3.35 15.63 0.45
CA VAL A 258 2.26 14.70 0.73
C VAL A 258 1.85 14.85 2.19
N VAL A 259 0.56 14.93 2.46
CA VAL A 259 0.03 14.77 3.81
C VAL A 259 -0.42 13.34 4.00
N LEU A 260 0.05 12.71 5.09
CA LEU A 260 -0.26 11.34 5.45
C LEU A 260 -0.84 11.30 6.86
N ALA A 261 -1.75 10.37 7.10
CA ALA A 261 -2.23 10.11 8.45
C ALA A 261 -2.47 8.64 8.69
N ALA A 262 -2.30 8.25 9.95
CA ALA A 262 -2.74 6.98 10.50
C ALA A 262 -3.44 7.22 11.83
N SER A 263 -4.63 6.66 11.96
CA SER A 263 -5.40 6.78 13.19
C SER A 263 -6.30 5.55 13.39
N ARG A 264 -6.59 5.22 14.64
CA ARG A 264 -7.48 4.12 14.99
C ARG A 264 -8.87 4.65 15.29
N LEU A 265 -9.87 4.02 14.64
CA LEU A 265 -11.28 4.22 14.94
C LEU A 265 -11.85 2.86 15.34
N GLY A 266 -12.26 2.74 16.61
CA GLY A 266 -12.59 1.44 17.19
C GLY A 266 -11.45 0.44 17.05
N ASN A 267 -11.74 -0.69 16.42
CA ASN A 267 -10.75 -1.76 16.18
C ASN A 267 -9.99 -1.62 14.85
N ALA A 268 -10.35 -0.66 13.99
CA ALA A 268 -9.71 -0.47 12.70
C ALA A 268 -8.62 0.60 12.76
N ARG A 269 -7.40 0.28 12.33
CA ARG A 269 -6.37 1.26 12.01
C ARG A 269 -6.54 1.68 10.56
N LEU A 270 -6.91 2.93 10.34
CA LEU A 270 -7.11 3.52 9.03
C LEU A 270 -5.92 4.39 8.66
N ILE A 271 -5.50 4.31 7.42
CA ILE A 271 -4.48 5.17 6.83
C ILE A 271 -5.02 5.86 5.59
N ASP A 272 -4.57 7.08 5.35
CA ASP A 272 -4.88 7.81 4.13
C ASP A 272 -3.78 8.83 3.83
N ASN A 273 -3.76 9.36 2.60
CA ASN A 273 -2.84 10.40 2.20
C ASN A 273 -3.40 11.22 1.03
N ILE A 274 -2.84 12.42 0.86
CA ILE A 274 -3.10 13.29 -0.29
C ILE A 274 -1.79 13.91 -0.76
N GLU A 275 -1.45 13.72 -2.03
CA GLU A 275 -0.33 14.40 -2.68
C GLU A 275 -0.68 15.87 -2.94
N ILE A 276 0.25 16.76 -2.61
CA ILE A 276 0.13 18.20 -2.81
C ILE A 276 1.16 18.59 -3.87
N ALA A 277 0.69 18.98 -5.04
CA ALA A 277 1.55 19.35 -6.17
C ALA A 277 2.47 20.53 -5.82
N ALA A 278 3.59 20.65 -6.53
CA ALA A 278 4.34 21.89 -6.57
C ALA A 278 3.40 23.00 -7.05
N CYS A 279 3.47 24.20 -6.44
CA CYS A 279 2.80 25.37 -7.01
C CYS A 279 3.34 25.52 -8.43
N GLY A 280 2.46 25.42 -9.44
CA GLY A 280 2.85 25.67 -10.81
C GLY A 280 3.47 27.07 -10.87
N GLY A 281 4.76 27.13 -11.19
CA GLY A 281 5.39 28.40 -11.50
C GLY A 281 4.60 29.06 -12.63
N ARG A 282 4.13 30.28 -12.40
CA ARG A 282 3.59 31.15 -13.44
C ARG A 282 4.71 31.54 -14.35
#